data_ee85283cae2cc775bd94266d06bae7c2
#
_entry.id   ee85283cae2cc775bd94266d06bae7c2
#
_cell.length_a   1.000
_cell.length_b   1.000
_cell.length_c   1.000
_cell.angle_alpha   90.00
_cell.angle_beta   90.00
_cell.angle_gamma   90.00
#
_symmetry.space_group_name_H-M   'P 1'
#
loop_
_entity.id
_entity.type
_entity.pdbx_description
1 polymer ?
#
loop_
_entity_poly.entity_id
_entity_poly.type
_entity_poly.pdbx_seq_one_letter_code
_entity_poly.pdbx_strand_id
1 'polypeptide(L)'
;MAHGQEQHGHDAHAHYGPRPLPASLATPEIVSVWRTRLLIVAVVATLVSVLFAFTHEGRNHLLRAYLMAFMTCFGFAGGGLVVLMLQHVTGGKWGLLLRRPLEAMSRTMWLVALMFVPIAIFMKHLYQWAAYPNPGAVAEALQNHLVTLEQAMTINDKHAMLNPTSVIVQTIIIFGVLLIFTYFLNKWSLQCDADPLHGTQQSFDRWRTKYENLCGIGIFIYVVLLTVGSIDWIKSLDVTWYSSIYGLQFLVGQGYAVLALGVLTVILLSKFEPMKTLLRMTEQHDLGKLMLAFVMLNIYLCFAEFLIIWSGNIPDEIPWYLNRIYGGWWTICTLDFVFHWVVPFCLLLSRDLKRNKRKMVWLCVWMLLARCIDMFWLIEPNFADAAANLHIRGNIGILAYITVPVAVLAVWGAYYLTELKARPIMNLNDPHLEEMLEPEHAH
;
A
#
# COMPACT_ATOMS: atom_id res chain seq x y z
N MET A 1 -6.27 -70.49 -36.63
CA MET A 1 -5.65 -69.63 -35.59
C MET A 1 -5.71 -68.18 -36.10
N ALA A 2 -6.67 -67.39 -35.61
CA ALA A 2 -6.90 -66.05 -36.04
C ALA A 2 -6.19 -65.13 -35.06
N HIS A 3 -5.22 -64.36 -35.57
CA HIS A 3 -4.62 -63.26 -34.81
C HIS A 3 -5.55 -62.03 -34.91
N GLY A 4 -6.18 -61.67 -33.77
CA GLY A 4 -6.86 -60.39 -33.61
C GLY A 4 -5.81 -59.22 -33.53
N GLN A 5 -5.92 -58.30 -34.45
CA GLN A 5 -5.25 -57.00 -34.35
C GLN A 5 -6.08 -56.09 -33.46
N GLU A 6 -5.58 -55.78 -32.25
CA GLU A 6 -6.07 -54.69 -31.43
C GLU A 6 -5.69 -53.37 -32.10
N GLN A 7 -6.66 -52.65 -32.62
CA GLN A 7 -6.53 -51.25 -33.02
C GLN A 7 -6.41 -50.42 -31.76
N HIS A 8 -5.19 -49.98 -31.43
CA HIS A 8 -4.98 -48.86 -30.51
C HIS A 8 -5.56 -47.60 -31.16
N GLY A 9 -6.69 -47.19 -30.62
CA GLY A 9 -7.24 -45.86 -30.94
C GLY A 9 -6.22 -44.75 -30.59
N HIS A 10 -5.72 -44.10 -31.62
CA HIS A 10 -5.05 -42.82 -31.47
C HIS A 10 -6.08 -41.82 -30.95
N ASP A 11 -6.02 -41.56 -29.64
CA ASP A 11 -6.73 -40.43 -29.05
C ASP A 11 -6.28 -39.18 -29.79
N ALA A 12 -7.22 -38.60 -30.51
CA ALA A 12 -7.06 -37.35 -31.23
C ALA A 12 -6.55 -36.30 -30.27
N HIS A 13 -5.33 -35.82 -30.48
CA HIS A 13 -4.84 -34.58 -29.88
C HIS A 13 -5.84 -33.47 -30.23
N ALA A 14 -6.72 -33.17 -29.30
CA ALA A 14 -7.59 -32.03 -29.41
C ALA A 14 -6.67 -30.80 -29.52
N HIS A 15 -6.58 -30.25 -30.74
CA HIS A 15 -5.97 -28.93 -30.98
C HIS A 15 -6.82 -27.91 -30.22
N TYR A 16 -6.47 -27.63 -28.99
CA TYR A 16 -7.02 -26.49 -28.28
C TYR A 16 -6.43 -25.22 -28.89
N GLY A 17 -7.16 -24.64 -29.82
CA GLY A 17 -6.89 -23.27 -30.27
C GLY A 17 -6.94 -22.27 -29.09
N PRO A 18 -6.52 -21.01 -29.30
CA PRO A 18 -6.57 -20.00 -28.25
C PRO A 18 -7.99 -19.90 -27.69
N ARG A 19 -8.10 -19.78 -26.36
CA ARG A 19 -9.39 -19.66 -25.69
C ARG A 19 -10.10 -18.40 -26.21
N PRO A 20 -11.41 -18.45 -26.50
CA PRO A 20 -12.14 -17.28 -26.94
C PRO A 20 -12.12 -16.19 -25.83
N LEU A 21 -12.13 -14.95 -26.24
CA LEU A 21 -12.30 -13.82 -25.33
C LEU A 21 -13.56 -14.02 -24.48
N PRO A 22 -13.52 -13.74 -23.19
CA PRO A 22 -14.69 -13.83 -22.33
C PRO A 22 -15.86 -12.99 -22.86
N ALA A 23 -17.07 -13.52 -22.81
CA ALA A 23 -18.27 -12.84 -23.31
C ALA A 23 -18.58 -11.52 -22.61
N SER A 24 -18.10 -11.35 -21.37
CA SER A 24 -18.23 -10.10 -20.60
C SER A 24 -16.91 -9.72 -19.94
N LEU A 25 -16.51 -8.49 -20.15
CA LEU A 25 -15.36 -7.88 -19.48
C LEU A 25 -15.77 -7.05 -18.25
N ALA A 26 -17.06 -7.00 -17.95
CA ALA A 26 -17.59 -6.26 -16.81
C ALA A 26 -17.16 -6.91 -15.48
N THR A 27 -16.97 -6.07 -14.49
CA THR A 27 -16.68 -6.54 -13.12
C THR A 27 -17.89 -7.31 -12.57
N PRO A 28 -17.69 -8.51 -12.00
CA PRO A 28 -18.77 -9.35 -11.47
C PRO A 28 -19.61 -8.64 -10.39
N GLU A 29 -20.91 -8.96 -10.34
CA GLU A 29 -21.86 -8.35 -9.38
C GLU A 29 -21.51 -8.61 -7.91
N ILE A 30 -20.75 -9.66 -7.60
CA ILE A 30 -20.25 -9.96 -6.24
C ILE A 30 -19.47 -8.79 -5.64
N VAL A 31 -18.82 -7.96 -6.46
CA VAL A 31 -18.08 -6.77 -6.02
C VAL A 31 -19.02 -5.76 -5.37
N SER A 32 -20.25 -5.63 -5.86
CA SER A 32 -21.28 -4.78 -5.23
C SER A 32 -21.69 -5.29 -3.84
N VAL A 33 -21.77 -6.62 -3.68
CA VAL A 33 -22.06 -7.23 -2.36
C VAL A 33 -20.91 -6.96 -1.39
N TRP A 34 -19.65 -7.12 -1.81
CA TRP A 34 -18.50 -6.80 -0.98
C TRP A 34 -18.46 -5.33 -0.58
N ARG A 35 -18.74 -4.42 -1.54
CA ARG A 35 -18.85 -2.99 -1.27
C ARG A 35 -19.88 -2.68 -0.18
N THR A 36 -21.09 -3.24 -0.31
CA THR A 36 -22.15 -3.02 0.68
C THR A 36 -21.76 -3.55 2.07
N ARG A 37 -21.11 -4.72 2.13
CA ARG A 37 -20.60 -5.27 3.41
C ARG A 37 -19.54 -4.35 4.04
N LEU A 38 -18.62 -3.82 3.24
CA LEU A 38 -17.61 -2.87 3.74
C LEU A 38 -18.26 -1.58 4.24
N LEU A 39 -19.30 -1.05 3.56
CA LEU A 39 -20.01 0.12 4.05
C LEU A 39 -20.70 -0.13 5.38
N ILE A 40 -21.30 -1.31 5.58
CA ILE A 40 -21.89 -1.69 6.88
C ILE A 40 -20.80 -1.74 7.96
N VAL A 41 -19.66 -2.38 7.68
CA VAL A 41 -18.52 -2.42 8.59
C VAL A 41 -18.03 -1.01 8.91
N ALA A 42 -17.91 -0.14 7.90
CA ALA A 42 -17.50 1.25 8.07
C ALA A 42 -18.43 2.01 9.01
N VAL A 43 -19.73 1.91 8.84
CA VAL A 43 -20.72 2.57 9.71
C VAL A 43 -20.59 2.07 11.15
N VAL A 44 -20.60 0.74 11.35
CA VAL A 44 -20.49 0.15 12.69
C VAL A 44 -19.18 0.53 13.38
N ALA A 45 -18.04 0.41 12.68
CA ALA A 45 -16.75 0.74 13.23
C ALA A 45 -16.62 2.26 13.51
N THR A 46 -17.20 3.12 12.69
CA THR A 46 -17.22 4.58 12.93
C THR A 46 -18.05 4.91 14.17
N LEU A 47 -19.23 4.32 14.34
CA LEU A 47 -20.06 4.53 15.53
C LEU A 47 -19.31 4.11 16.81
N VAL A 48 -18.61 2.96 16.79
CA VAL A 48 -17.79 2.53 17.91
C VAL A 48 -16.62 3.49 18.15
N SER A 49 -15.96 3.96 17.08
CA SER A 49 -14.83 4.89 17.19
C SER A 49 -15.22 6.24 17.77
N VAL A 50 -16.42 6.74 17.48
CA VAL A 50 -16.93 8.01 18.01
C VAL A 50 -17.07 7.95 19.54
N LEU A 51 -17.31 6.78 20.15
CA LEU A 51 -17.37 6.64 21.60
C LEU A 51 -16.07 7.07 22.28
N PHE A 52 -14.92 6.86 21.63
CA PHE A 52 -13.62 7.27 22.18
C PHE A 52 -13.41 8.79 22.14
N ALA A 53 -14.14 9.53 21.30
CA ALA A 53 -14.02 10.99 21.24
C ALA A 53 -14.52 11.71 22.51
N PHE A 54 -15.33 11.03 23.34
CA PHE A 54 -15.88 11.60 24.57
C PHE A 54 -14.91 11.59 25.75
N THR A 55 -13.78 10.87 25.66
CA THR A 55 -12.74 10.84 26.68
C THR A 55 -11.51 11.61 26.21
N HIS A 56 -10.79 12.27 27.14
CA HIS A 56 -9.59 13.05 26.80
C HIS A 56 -8.48 12.16 26.22
N GLU A 57 -8.19 11.04 26.88
CA GLU A 57 -7.21 10.05 26.41
C GLU A 57 -7.63 9.43 25.08
N GLY A 58 -8.92 9.07 24.96
CA GLY A 58 -9.45 8.47 23.74
C GLY A 58 -9.33 9.36 22.51
N ARG A 59 -9.43 10.70 22.67
CA ARG A 59 -9.25 11.65 21.55
C ARG A 59 -7.83 11.61 20.99
N ASN A 60 -6.82 11.53 21.84
CA ASN A 60 -5.43 11.43 21.41
C ASN A 60 -5.18 10.12 20.64
N HIS A 61 -5.62 9.00 21.18
CA HIS A 61 -5.51 7.69 20.51
C HIS A 61 -6.31 7.66 19.19
N LEU A 62 -7.48 8.31 19.13
CA LEU A 62 -8.28 8.39 17.91
C LEU A 62 -7.54 9.12 16.78
N LEU A 63 -6.90 10.26 17.07
CA LEU A 63 -6.14 11.03 16.09
C LEU A 63 -4.90 10.27 15.59
N ARG A 64 -4.17 9.61 16.48
CA ARG A 64 -3.01 8.77 16.14
C ARG A 64 -3.43 7.57 15.30
N ALA A 65 -4.48 6.87 15.68
CA ALA A 65 -5.06 5.75 14.93
C ALA A 65 -5.60 6.20 13.56
N TYR A 66 -6.14 7.43 13.47
CA TYR A 66 -6.55 8.02 12.21
C TYR A 66 -5.37 8.29 11.28
N LEU A 67 -4.26 8.84 11.81
CA LEU A 67 -3.02 9.03 11.05
C LEU A 67 -2.49 7.70 10.50
N MET A 68 -2.49 6.65 11.33
CA MET A 68 -2.11 5.28 10.91
C MET A 68 -2.98 4.79 9.75
N ALA A 69 -4.31 4.97 9.84
CA ALA A 69 -5.26 4.57 8.81
C ALA A 69 -5.09 5.38 7.52
N PHE A 70 -4.89 6.71 7.63
CA PHE A 70 -4.61 7.60 6.51
C PHE A 70 -3.34 7.15 5.76
N MET A 71 -2.25 6.89 6.48
CA MET A 71 -0.99 6.45 5.87
C MET A 71 -1.10 5.09 5.19
N THR A 72 -1.93 4.19 5.73
CA THR A 72 -2.23 2.90 5.09
C THR A 72 -3.04 3.10 3.79
N CYS A 73 -4.07 3.96 3.80
CA CYS A 73 -4.84 4.31 2.60
C CYS A 73 -3.97 5.00 1.54
N PHE A 74 -3.10 5.94 1.96
CA PHE A 74 -2.12 6.56 1.08
C PHE A 74 -1.16 5.51 0.50
N GLY A 75 -0.75 4.54 1.32
CA GLY A 75 0.05 3.40 0.87
C GLY A 75 -0.60 2.62 -0.26
N PHE A 76 -1.90 2.38 -0.21
CA PHE A 76 -2.63 1.70 -1.29
C PHE A 76 -2.83 2.58 -2.52
N ALA A 77 -3.22 3.83 -2.35
CA ALA A 77 -3.47 4.73 -3.49
C ALA A 77 -2.17 5.11 -4.22
N GLY A 78 -1.17 5.56 -3.48
CA GLY A 78 0.13 5.97 -4.00
C GLY A 78 0.96 4.77 -4.47
N GLY A 79 0.99 3.70 -3.69
CA GLY A 79 1.62 2.45 -4.09
C GLY A 79 0.97 1.85 -5.33
N GLY A 80 -0.37 1.92 -5.46
CA GLY A 80 -1.08 1.54 -6.68
C GLY A 80 -0.62 2.33 -7.90
N LEU A 81 -0.43 3.64 -7.73
CA LEU A 81 0.08 4.50 -8.80
C LEU A 81 1.51 4.16 -9.20
N VAL A 82 2.43 4.03 -8.23
CA VAL A 82 3.85 3.76 -8.55
C VAL A 82 4.08 2.35 -9.09
N VAL A 83 3.38 1.33 -8.58
CA VAL A 83 3.46 -0.03 -9.11
C VAL A 83 2.84 -0.11 -10.50
N LEU A 84 1.78 0.66 -10.79
CA LEU A 84 1.23 0.82 -12.15
C LEU A 84 2.27 1.46 -13.09
N MET A 85 2.94 2.53 -12.66
CA MET A 85 4.01 3.15 -13.46
C MET A 85 5.19 2.18 -13.67
N LEU A 86 5.58 1.44 -12.64
CA LEU A 86 6.62 0.41 -12.74
C LEU A 86 6.25 -0.67 -13.78
N GLN A 87 4.98 -1.12 -13.77
CA GLN A 87 4.49 -2.09 -14.75
C GLN A 87 4.59 -1.56 -16.18
N HIS A 88 4.25 -0.29 -16.40
CA HIS A 88 4.34 0.30 -17.74
C HIS A 88 5.78 0.45 -18.25
N VAL A 89 6.75 0.62 -17.37
CA VAL A 89 8.18 0.71 -17.71
C VAL A 89 8.79 -0.67 -17.91
N THR A 90 8.47 -1.64 -17.03
CA THR A 90 9.08 -2.97 -17.08
C THR A 90 8.37 -3.95 -18.01
N GLY A 91 7.08 -3.73 -18.28
CA GLY A 91 6.23 -4.66 -19.03
C GLY A 91 5.97 -5.97 -18.30
N GLY A 92 5.58 -6.99 -19.07
CA GLY A 92 5.40 -8.36 -18.58
C GLY A 92 3.95 -8.76 -18.26
N LYS A 93 3.70 -10.07 -18.31
CA LYS A 93 2.36 -10.69 -18.13
C LYS A 93 1.70 -10.41 -16.79
N TRP A 94 2.51 -10.25 -15.73
CA TRP A 94 1.99 -9.95 -14.39
C TRP A 94 1.17 -8.66 -14.36
N GLY A 95 1.51 -7.72 -15.23
CA GLY A 95 0.83 -6.45 -15.35
C GLY A 95 -0.58 -6.57 -15.86
N LEU A 96 -0.86 -7.47 -16.82
CA LEU A 96 -2.20 -7.64 -17.38
C LEU A 96 -3.24 -7.95 -16.30
N LEU A 97 -2.88 -8.79 -15.33
CA LEU A 97 -3.77 -9.17 -14.23
C LEU A 97 -3.95 -8.07 -13.18
N LEU A 98 -2.87 -7.34 -12.87
CA LEU A 98 -2.87 -6.34 -11.80
C LEU A 98 -3.26 -4.95 -12.28
N ARG A 99 -3.16 -4.64 -13.57
CA ARG A 99 -3.31 -3.27 -14.11
C ARG A 99 -4.62 -2.62 -13.69
N ARG A 100 -5.77 -3.27 -13.86
CA ARG A 100 -7.07 -2.70 -13.48
C ARG A 100 -7.25 -2.54 -11.96
N PRO A 101 -6.88 -3.50 -11.11
CA PRO A 101 -6.79 -3.29 -9.68
C PRO A 101 -5.90 -2.11 -9.28
N LEU A 102 -4.70 -1.97 -9.89
CA LEU A 102 -3.78 -0.85 -9.62
C LEU A 102 -4.35 0.51 -10.07
N GLU A 103 -4.97 0.56 -11.25
CA GLU A 103 -5.69 1.74 -11.74
C GLU A 103 -6.82 2.14 -10.78
N ALA A 104 -7.60 1.17 -10.28
CA ALA A 104 -8.65 1.43 -9.32
C ALA A 104 -8.12 1.95 -7.99
N MET A 105 -7.00 1.39 -7.48
CA MET A 105 -6.32 1.90 -6.28
C MET A 105 -5.83 3.33 -6.51
N SER A 106 -5.16 3.63 -7.64
CA SER A 106 -4.67 4.97 -7.95
C SER A 106 -5.80 6.01 -8.02
N ARG A 107 -6.97 5.64 -8.54
CA ARG A 107 -8.14 6.54 -8.60
C ARG A 107 -8.69 6.92 -7.24
N THR A 108 -8.37 6.18 -6.18
CA THR A 108 -8.76 6.57 -4.81
C THR A 108 -7.93 7.73 -4.27
N MET A 109 -6.91 8.22 -4.98
CA MET A 109 -5.99 9.27 -4.52
C MET A 109 -6.70 10.57 -4.10
N TRP A 110 -7.77 10.98 -4.79
CA TRP A 110 -8.53 12.17 -4.41
C TRP A 110 -9.24 11.99 -3.06
N LEU A 111 -9.77 10.79 -2.78
CA LEU A 111 -10.37 10.48 -1.49
C LEU A 111 -9.33 10.55 -0.38
N VAL A 112 -8.13 10.01 -0.63
CA VAL A 112 -7.01 10.08 0.32
C VAL A 112 -6.56 11.52 0.55
N ALA A 113 -6.57 12.36 -0.49
CA ALA A 113 -6.31 13.81 -0.32
C ALA A 113 -7.34 14.47 0.61
N LEU A 114 -8.62 14.11 0.50
CA LEU A 114 -9.66 14.59 1.43
C LEU A 114 -9.46 14.05 2.85
N MET A 115 -8.96 12.82 2.99
CA MET A 115 -8.64 12.22 4.30
C MET A 115 -7.51 12.95 5.03
N PHE A 116 -6.71 13.78 4.36
CA PHE A 116 -5.70 14.62 5.01
C PHE A 116 -6.33 15.81 5.76
N VAL A 117 -7.54 16.24 5.41
CA VAL A 117 -8.17 17.43 6.00
C VAL A 117 -8.30 17.35 7.53
N PRO A 118 -8.76 16.26 8.16
CA PRO A 118 -8.76 16.14 9.61
C PRO A 118 -7.36 16.27 10.23
N ILE A 119 -6.32 15.71 9.59
CA ILE A 119 -4.93 15.82 10.05
C ILE A 119 -4.49 17.29 10.03
N ALA A 120 -4.81 18.02 8.96
CA ALA A 120 -4.50 19.45 8.85
C ALA A 120 -5.19 20.28 9.93
N ILE A 121 -6.45 19.99 10.25
CA ILE A 121 -7.23 20.71 11.29
C ILE A 121 -6.65 20.44 12.68
N PHE A 122 -6.30 19.19 12.99
CA PHE A 122 -5.82 18.75 14.29
C PHE A 122 -4.30 18.60 14.38
N MET A 123 -3.55 19.22 13.46
CA MET A 123 -2.09 19.10 13.33
C MET A 123 -1.35 19.41 14.64
N LYS A 124 -1.81 20.41 15.40
CA LYS A 124 -1.21 20.81 16.70
C LYS A 124 -1.28 19.70 17.77
N HIS A 125 -2.20 18.76 17.65
CA HIS A 125 -2.34 17.66 18.60
C HIS A 125 -1.51 16.42 18.20
N LEU A 126 -1.01 16.39 16.96
CA LEU A 126 -0.19 15.30 16.44
C LEU A 126 1.29 15.64 16.42
N TYR A 127 1.65 16.88 16.05
CA TYR A 127 3.02 17.26 15.78
C TYR A 127 3.51 18.34 16.74
N GLN A 128 4.66 18.11 17.41
CA GLN A 128 5.28 19.08 18.31
C GLN A 128 5.61 20.40 17.61
N TRP A 129 6.17 20.35 16.41
CA TRP A 129 6.49 21.55 15.62
C TRP A 129 5.26 22.38 15.24
N ALA A 130 4.09 21.75 15.11
CA ALA A 130 2.85 22.47 14.85
C ALA A 130 2.23 23.08 16.12
N ALA A 131 2.52 22.51 17.29
CA ALA A 131 2.11 23.07 18.57
C ALA A 131 2.86 24.37 18.90
N TYR A 132 4.11 24.50 18.42
CA TYR A 132 4.99 25.66 18.65
C TYR A 132 5.35 26.35 17.32
N PRO A 133 4.42 27.14 16.73
CA PRO A 133 4.53 27.61 15.35
C PRO A 133 5.52 28.77 15.13
N ASN A 134 6.16 29.27 16.16
CA ASN A 134 7.14 30.35 16.06
C ASN A 134 8.22 30.27 17.16
N PRO A 135 9.41 30.88 16.96
CA PRO A 135 10.50 30.80 17.92
C PRO A 135 10.17 31.30 19.35
N GLY A 136 9.23 32.23 19.47
CA GLY A 136 8.77 32.70 20.78
C GLY A 136 8.01 31.63 21.55
N ALA A 137 7.09 30.90 20.86
CA ALA A 137 6.38 29.80 21.45
C ALA A 137 7.30 28.63 21.81
N VAL A 138 8.36 28.38 21.02
CA VAL A 138 9.39 27.38 21.32
C VAL A 138 10.18 27.77 22.57
N ALA A 139 10.57 29.06 22.71
CA ALA A 139 11.28 29.56 23.89
C ALA A 139 10.43 29.47 25.17
N GLU A 140 9.15 29.80 25.11
CA GLU A 140 8.20 29.63 26.20
C GLU A 140 8.02 28.14 26.58
N ALA A 141 7.90 27.26 25.59
CA ALA A 141 7.81 25.84 25.82
C ALA A 141 9.07 25.26 26.50
N LEU A 142 10.25 25.76 26.11
CA LEU A 142 11.52 25.40 26.75
C LEU A 142 11.58 25.87 28.22
N GLN A 143 11.17 27.12 28.51
CA GLN A 143 11.10 27.63 29.87
C GLN A 143 10.15 26.84 30.76
N ASN A 144 9.04 26.37 30.19
CA ASN A 144 8.04 25.56 30.87
C ASN A 144 8.38 24.06 30.92
N HIS A 145 9.57 23.65 30.47
CA HIS A 145 10.02 22.27 30.40
C HIS A 145 9.10 21.33 29.58
N LEU A 146 8.38 21.87 28.60
CA LEU A 146 7.50 21.10 27.70
C LEU A 146 8.27 20.47 26.53
N VAL A 147 9.43 21.03 26.21
CA VAL A 147 10.37 20.51 25.21
C VAL A 147 11.79 20.53 25.78
N THR A 148 12.63 19.61 25.30
CA THR A 148 14.07 19.62 25.63
C THR A 148 14.79 20.72 24.84
N LEU A 149 16.01 21.10 25.27
CA LEU A 149 16.83 22.07 24.54
C LEU A 149 17.11 21.60 23.12
N GLU A 150 17.42 20.32 22.94
CA GLU A 150 17.67 19.71 21.64
C GLU A 150 16.42 19.78 20.73
N GLN A 151 15.24 19.43 21.25
CA GLN A 151 13.98 19.55 20.52
C GLN A 151 13.71 21.01 20.12
N ALA A 152 13.93 21.98 21.04
CA ALA A 152 13.73 23.39 20.77
C ALA A 152 14.65 23.92 19.66
N MET A 153 15.94 23.56 19.69
CA MET A 153 16.90 23.91 18.64
C MET A 153 16.49 23.29 17.31
N THR A 154 16.16 22.01 17.28
CA THR A 154 15.77 21.28 16.06
C THR A 154 14.45 21.82 15.45
N ILE A 155 13.46 22.20 16.27
CA ILE A 155 12.21 22.81 15.80
C ILE A 155 12.52 24.15 15.11
N ASN A 156 13.38 24.97 15.73
CA ASN A 156 13.75 26.27 15.16
C ASN A 156 14.54 26.12 13.85
N ASP A 157 15.49 25.20 13.78
CA ASP A 157 16.31 24.95 12.58
C ASP A 157 15.46 24.43 11.41
N LYS A 158 14.50 23.55 11.69
CA LYS A 158 13.58 22.99 10.68
C LYS A 158 12.37 23.86 10.39
N HIS A 159 12.18 24.99 11.08
CA HIS A 159 10.97 25.83 10.99
C HIS A 159 10.65 26.30 9.56
N ALA A 160 11.67 26.50 8.71
CA ALA A 160 11.45 26.90 7.32
C ALA A 160 10.61 25.88 6.53
N MET A 161 10.81 24.58 6.80
CA MET A 161 10.12 23.47 6.13
C MET A 161 8.99 22.87 6.97
N LEU A 162 9.21 22.71 8.28
CA LEU A 162 8.26 22.11 9.21
C LEU A 162 7.49 23.20 9.97
N ASN A 163 6.52 23.79 9.33
CA ASN A 163 5.51 24.64 9.93
C ASN A 163 4.13 24.32 9.29
N PRO A 164 3.00 24.63 9.95
CA PRO A 164 1.68 24.24 9.46
C PRO A 164 1.39 24.71 8.03
N THR A 165 1.77 25.94 7.69
CA THR A 165 1.54 26.49 6.34
C THR A 165 2.38 25.76 5.28
N SER A 166 3.67 25.57 5.55
CA SER A 166 4.58 24.89 4.61
C SER A 166 4.15 23.46 4.36
N VAL A 167 3.84 22.69 5.40
CA VAL A 167 3.41 21.29 5.28
C VAL A 167 2.07 21.18 4.53
N ILE A 168 1.13 22.09 4.75
CA ILE A 168 -0.12 22.12 3.97
C ILE A 168 0.17 22.40 2.49
N VAL A 169 1.02 23.37 2.18
CA VAL A 169 1.39 23.70 0.78
C VAL A 169 2.11 22.52 0.13
N GLN A 170 3.07 21.90 0.81
CA GLN A 170 3.78 20.71 0.33
C GLN A 170 2.78 19.56 0.06
N THR A 171 1.86 19.32 0.97
CA THR A 171 0.81 18.27 0.82
C THR A 171 -0.09 18.55 -0.39
N ILE A 172 -0.50 19.81 -0.61
CA ILE A 172 -1.29 20.20 -1.79
C ILE A 172 -0.50 19.93 -3.08
N ILE A 173 0.79 20.27 -3.10
CA ILE A 173 1.67 20.00 -4.26
C ILE A 173 1.79 18.50 -4.49
N ILE A 174 2.05 17.70 -3.44
CA ILE A 174 2.16 16.24 -3.52
C ILE A 174 0.89 15.65 -4.12
N PHE A 175 -0.26 15.90 -3.52
CA PHE A 175 -1.52 15.36 -4.04
C PHE A 175 -1.87 15.90 -5.42
N GLY A 176 -1.62 17.19 -5.70
CA GLY A 176 -1.87 17.80 -7.00
C GLY A 176 -1.10 17.09 -8.12
N VAL A 177 0.20 16.87 -7.93
CA VAL A 177 1.03 16.15 -8.91
C VAL A 177 0.62 14.69 -9.05
N LEU A 178 0.37 13.99 -7.94
CA LEU A 178 -0.06 12.58 -7.99
C LEU A 178 -1.42 12.42 -8.68
N LEU A 179 -2.36 13.35 -8.49
CA LEU A 179 -3.65 13.36 -9.18
C LEU A 179 -3.49 13.59 -10.69
N ILE A 180 -2.55 14.43 -11.12
CA ILE A 180 -2.22 14.64 -12.54
C ILE A 180 -1.74 13.34 -13.17
N PHE A 181 -0.79 12.64 -12.57
CA PHE A 181 -0.34 11.33 -13.08
C PHE A 181 -1.47 10.30 -13.10
N THR A 182 -2.26 10.22 -12.02
CA THR A 182 -3.44 9.35 -11.95
C THR A 182 -4.41 9.64 -13.08
N TYR A 183 -4.71 10.91 -13.34
CA TYR A 183 -5.62 11.31 -14.42
C TYR A 183 -5.13 10.88 -15.80
N PHE A 184 -3.86 11.18 -16.15
CA PHE A 184 -3.33 10.85 -17.45
C PHE A 184 -3.23 9.34 -17.69
N LEU A 185 -2.69 8.58 -16.72
CA LEU A 185 -2.57 7.14 -16.87
C LEU A 185 -3.94 6.46 -17.03
N ASN A 186 -4.90 6.86 -16.21
CA ASN A 186 -6.25 6.32 -16.28
C ASN A 186 -7.05 6.73 -17.52
N LYS A 187 -6.83 7.94 -18.03
CA LYS A 187 -7.43 8.41 -19.29
C LYS A 187 -6.83 7.65 -20.48
N TRP A 188 -5.52 7.52 -20.51
CA TRP A 188 -4.83 6.82 -21.61
C TRP A 188 -5.16 5.32 -21.60
N SER A 189 -5.40 4.72 -20.45
CA SER A 189 -5.81 3.31 -20.35
C SER A 189 -7.09 3.04 -21.14
N LEU A 190 -8.12 3.88 -20.95
CA LEU A 190 -9.36 3.77 -21.74
C LEU A 190 -9.18 4.09 -23.22
N GLN A 191 -8.33 5.07 -23.54
CA GLN A 191 -8.02 5.40 -24.94
C GLN A 191 -7.24 4.28 -25.62
N CYS A 192 -6.37 3.59 -24.90
CA CYS A 192 -5.63 2.43 -25.38
C CYS A 192 -6.56 1.28 -25.76
N ASP A 193 -7.55 0.98 -24.91
CA ASP A 193 -8.55 -0.06 -25.18
C ASP A 193 -9.49 0.30 -26.35
N ALA A 194 -9.77 1.60 -26.52
CA ALA A 194 -10.62 2.12 -27.60
C ALA A 194 -9.86 2.43 -28.90
N ASP A 195 -8.58 2.08 -29.00
CA ASP A 195 -7.77 2.32 -30.17
C ASP A 195 -8.32 1.53 -31.39
N PRO A 196 -8.63 2.18 -32.51
CA PRO A 196 -9.06 1.49 -33.75
C PRO A 196 -8.07 0.44 -34.27
N LEU A 197 -6.78 0.62 -33.93
CA LEU A 197 -5.69 -0.30 -34.32
C LEU A 197 -5.34 -1.30 -33.18
N HIS A 198 -6.24 -1.51 -32.20
CA HIS A 198 -5.97 -2.44 -31.12
C HIS A 198 -5.58 -3.83 -31.64
N GLY A 199 -4.70 -4.53 -30.92
CA GLY A 199 -4.16 -5.83 -31.34
C GLY A 199 -3.08 -5.77 -32.43
N THR A 200 -2.71 -4.57 -32.94
CA THR A 200 -1.60 -4.43 -33.90
C THR A 200 -0.31 -4.01 -33.21
N GLN A 201 0.83 -4.46 -33.76
CA GLN A 201 2.15 -4.08 -33.26
C GLN A 201 2.35 -2.54 -33.27
N GLN A 202 1.82 -1.85 -34.26
CA GLN A 202 1.89 -0.39 -34.36
C GLN A 202 1.18 0.30 -33.18
N SER A 203 0.02 -0.22 -32.76
CA SER A 203 -0.70 0.28 -31.60
C SER A 203 0.09 0.02 -30.32
N PHE A 204 0.63 -1.21 -30.14
CA PHE A 204 1.43 -1.56 -28.97
C PHE A 204 2.64 -0.66 -28.81
N ASP A 205 3.44 -0.45 -29.86
CA ASP A 205 4.64 0.39 -29.83
C ASP A 205 4.32 1.86 -29.52
N ARG A 206 3.24 2.39 -30.10
CA ARG A 206 2.78 3.77 -29.86
C ARG A 206 2.39 3.97 -28.39
N TRP A 207 1.58 3.07 -27.83
CA TRP A 207 1.11 3.19 -26.45
C TRP A 207 2.23 2.90 -25.46
N ARG A 208 3.09 1.93 -25.74
CA ARG A 208 4.27 1.62 -24.95
C ARG A 208 5.17 2.83 -24.79
N THR A 209 5.59 3.45 -25.89
CA THR A 209 6.45 4.65 -25.87
C THR A 209 5.81 5.79 -25.08
N LYS A 210 4.50 5.98 -25.24
CA LYS A 210 3.76 7.03 -24.54
C LYS A 210 3.75 6.79 -23.02
N TYR A 211 3.52 5.56 -22.60
CA TYR A 211 3.54 5.18 -21.17
C TYR A 211 4.96 5.23 -20.60
N GLU A 212 5.95 4.67 -21.26
CA GLU A 212 7.34 4.65 -20.80
C GLU A 212 7.87 6.07 -20.57
N ASN A 213 7.61 7.00 -21.47
CA ASN A 213 8.03 8.40 -21.33
C ASN A 213 7.40 9.09 -20.10
N LEU A 214 6.10 8.87 -19.85
CA LEU A 214 5.43 9.47 -18.68
C LEU A 214 5.84 8.78 -17.39
N CYS A 215 5.88 7.44 -17.38
CA CYS A 215 6.09 6.64 -16.18
C CYS A 215 7.55 6.69 -15.72
N GLY A 216 8.53 6.74 -16.64
CA GLY A 216 9.94 6.85 -16.27
C GLY A 216 10.23 8.12 -15.47
N ILE A 217 9.79 9.28 -15.96
CA ILE A 217 9.88 10.54 -15.21
C ILE A 217 8.96 10.50 -13.98
N GLY A 218 7.77 9.91 -14.11
CA GLY A 218 6.77 9.82 -13.05
C GLY A 218 7.26 9.07 -11.83
N ILE A 219 7.98 7.95 -11.99
CA ILE A 219 8.57 7.20 -10.87
C ILE A 219 9.56 8.06 -10.11
N PHE A 220 10.45 8.77 -10.82
CA PHE A 220 11.43 9.65 -10.18
C PHE A 220 10.74 10.76 -9.37
N ILE A 221 9.76 11.45 -9.97
CA ILE A 221 8.98 12.50 -9.29
C ILE A 221 8.24 11.90 -8.09
N TYR A 222 7.65 10.72 -8.25
CA TYR A 222 6.95 10.03 -7.16
C TYR A 222 7.87 9.76 -5.96
N VAL A 223 9.09 9.25 -6.19
CA VAL A 223 10.07 8.98 -5.12
C VAL A 223 10.42 10.25 -4.36
N VAL A 224 10.65 11.36 -5.06
CA VAL A 224 10.95 12.65 -4.43
C VAL A 224 9.76 13.14 -3.59
N LEU A 225 8.56 13.16 -4.16
CA LEU A 225 7.35 13.62 -3.46
C LEU A 225 6.99 12.72 -2.28
N LEU A 226 7.16 11.41 -2.43
CA LEU A 226 6.94 10.45 -1.34
C LEU A 226 7.95 10.65 -0.22
N THR A 227 9.21 10.94 -0.54
CA THR A 227 10.23 11.21 0.47
C THR A 227 9.84 12.44 1.29
N VAL A 228 9.44 13.53 0.64
CA VAL A 228 8.95 14.73 1.34
C VAL A 228 7.70 14.39 2.18
N GLY A 229 6.69 13.74 1.60
CA GLY A 229 5.47 13.39 2.33
C GLY A 229 5.72 12.43 3.50
N SER A 230 6.63 11.47 3.39
CA SER A 230 6.98 10.57 4.49
C SER A 230 7.70 11.30 5.64
N ILE A 231 8.50 12.33 5.31
CA ILE A 231 9.12 13.21 6.29
C ILE A 231 8.05 14.05 6.99
N ASP A 232 7.18 14.70 6.24
CA ASP A 232 6.17 15.62 6.78
C ASP A 232 5.13 14.92 7.65
N TRP A 233 4.67 13.73 7.22
CA TRP A 233 3.51 13.07 7.83
C TRP A 233 3.84 12.04 8.91
N ILE A 234 5.01 11.39 8.84
CA ILE A 234 5.39 10.37 9.82
C ILE A 234 6.70 10.70 10.52
N LYS A 235 7.78 10.94 9.76
CA LYS A 235 9.11 11.14 10.37
C LYS A 235 9.11 12.35 11.31
N SER A 236 8.42 13.43 10.95
CA SER A 236 8.32 14.67 11.75
C SER A 236 7.55 14.51 13.08
N LEU A 237 6.98 13.33 13.35
CA LEU A 237 6.44 13.00 14.68
C LEU A 237 7.55 12.99 15.73
N ASP A 238 8.76 12.56 15.37
CA ASP A 238 9.98 12.74 16.14
C ASP A 238 10.84 13.81 15.43
N VAL A 239 10.91 15.00 16.01
CA VAL A 239 11.60 16.14 15.40
C VAL A 239 13.11 15.98 15.39
N THR A 240 13.66 15.21 16.34
CA THR A 240 15.10 15.02 16.51
C THR A 240 15.67 13.97 15.58
N TRP A 241 14.87 13.03 15.13
CA TRP A 241 15.34 11.89 14.33
C TRP A 241 15.63 12.22 12.86
N TYR A 242 16.67 11.59 12.31
CA TYR A 242 17.13 11.73 10.93
C TYR A 242 17.24 10.36 10.26
N SER A 243 16.80 10.26 9.00
CA SER A 243 17.04 9.11 8.13
C SER A 243 16.97 9.54 6.68
N SER A 244 17.99 9.20 5.90
CA SER A 244 18.05 9.46 4.46
C SER A 244 17.33 8.40 3.64
N ILE A 245 17.13 7.20 4.19
CA ILE A 245 16.54 6.05 3.50
C ILE A 245 15.05 5.86 3.77
N TYR A 246 14.49 6.62 4.72
CA TYR A 246 13.11 6.46 5.20
C TYR A 246 12.05 6.53 4.10
N GLY A 247 12.18 7.47 3.17
CA GLY A 247 11.27 7.59 2.03
C GLY A 247 11.29 6.35 1.14
N LEU A 248 12.46 5.73 0.94
CA LEU A 248 12.61 4.52 0.16
C LEU A 248 12.03 3.29 0.89
N GLN A 249 12.22 3.18 2.21
CA GLN A 249 11.57 2.14 3.02
C GLN A 249 10.05 2.23 2.92
N PHE A 250 9.53 3.45 3.01
CA PHE A 250 8.09 3.69 2.89
C PHE A 250 7.57 3.31 1.50
N LEU A 251 8.31 3.64 0.43
CA LEU A 251 8.01 3.25 -0.95
C LEU A 251 7.89 1.74 -1.12
N VAL A 252 8.88 1.01 -0.62
CA VAL A 252 8.90 -0.46 -0.74
C VAL A 252 7.79 -1.09 0.10
N GLY A 253 7.53 -0.55 1.29
CA GLY A 253 6.39 -0.96 2.13
C GLY A 253 5.02 -0.72 1.46
N GLN A 254 4.89 0.34 0.65
CA GLN A 254 3.69 0.54 -0.19
C GLN A 254 3.56 -0.56 -1.25
N GLY A 255 4.65 -0.86 -1.98
CA GLY A 255 4.67 -1.93 -2.97
C GLY A 255 4.31 -3.30 -2.38
N TYR A 256 4.85 -3.62 -1.20
CA TYR A 256 4.49 -4.81 -0.42
C TYR A 256 2.98 -4.91 -0.19
N ALA A 257 2.35 -3.85 0.32
CA ALA A 257 0.92 -3.83 0.65
C ALA A 257 0.04 -3.87 -0.61
N VAL A 258 0.40 -3.13 -1.65
CA VAL A 258 -0.34 -3.04 -2.91
C VAL A 258 -0.32 -4.36 -3.68
N LEU A 259 0.82 -5.06 -3.70
CA LEU A 259 0.90 -6.38 -4.33
C LEU A 259 0.03 -7.39 -3.57
N ALA A 260 0.05 -7.38 -2.23
CA ALA A 260 -0.81 -8.24 -1.44
C ALA A 260 -2.30 -7.98 -1.73
N LEU A 261 -2.73 -6.71 -1.78
CA LEU A 261 -4.11 -6.34 -2.08
C LEU A 261 -4.49 -6.63 -3.53
N GLY A 262 -3.61 -6.37 -4.49
CA GLY A 262 -3.84 -6.62 -5.91
C GLY A 262 -3.98 -8.11 -6.20
N VAL A 263 -3.07 -8.94 -5.68
CA VAL A 263 -3.12 -10.40 -5.80
C VAL A 263 -4.36 -10.96 -5.10
N LEU A 264 -4.70 -10.47 -3.91
CA LEU A 264 -5.94 -10.84 -3.22
C LEU A 264 -7.16 -10.57 -4.10
N THR A 265 -7.25 -9.37 -4.68
CA THR A 265 -8.36 -8.97 -5.56
C THR A 265 -8.48 -9.91 -6.77
N VAL A 266 -7.37 -10.16 -7.46
CA VAL A 266 -7.34 -11.05 -8.64
C VAL A 266 -7.74 -12.48 -8.28
N ILE A 267 -7.23 -13.03 -7.18
CA ILE A 267 -7.57 -14.40 -6.75
C ILE A 267 -9.04 -14.50 -6.33
N LEU A 268 -9.58 -13.52 -5.62
CA LEU A 268 -11.00 -13.52 -5.24
C LEU A 268 -11.91 -13.44 -6.48
N LEU A 269 -11.51 -12.69 -7.50
CA LEU A 269 -12.22 -12.58 -8.77
C LEU A 269 -12.00 -13.80 -9.69
N SER A 270 -11.01 -14.65 -9.43
CA SER A 270 -10.71 -15.82 -10.28
C SER A 270 -11.80 -16.92 -10.32
N LYS A 271 -12.87 -16.75 -9.55
CA LYS A 271 -14.08 -17.59 -9.64
C LYS A 271 -15.04 -17.13 -10.73
N PHE A 272 -14.84 -15.94 -11.28
CA PHE A 272 -15.71 -15.25 -12.23
C PHE A 272 -14.91 -14.86 -13.48
N GLU A 273 -15.59 -14.83 -14.64
CA GLU A 273 -14.99 -14.28 -15.86
C GLU A 273 -14.81 -12.75 -15.74
N PRO A 274 -13.76 -12.19 -16.35
CA PRO A 274 -12.73 -12.82 -17.20
C PRO A 274 -11.56 -13.46 -16.42
N MET A 275 -11.42 -13.18 -15.11
CA MET A 275 -10.27 -13.61 -14.30
C MET A 275 -10.16 -15.13 -14.15
N LYS A 276 -11.28 -15.87 -14.29
CA LYS A 276 -11.29 -17.34 -14.28
C LYS A 276 -10.46 -17.92 -15.43
N THR A 277 -10.56 -17.30 -16.61
CA THR A 277 -9.82 -17.71 -17.81
C THR A 277 -8.38 -17.26 -17.77
N LEU A 278 -8.11 -16.04 -17.28
CA LEU A 278 -6.79 -15.40 -17.33
C LEU A 278 -5.83 -15.82 -16.22
N LEU A 279 -6.34 -16.05 -14.99
CA LEU A 279 -5.47 -16.42 -13.86
C LEU A 279 -5.10 -17.90 -13.93
N ARG A 280 -4.02 -18.22 -14.63
CA ARG A 280 -3.41 -19.54 -14.67
C ARG A 280 -2.51 -19.76 -13.46
N MET A 281 -2.06 -21.00 -13.26
CA MET A 281 -1.16 -21.36 -12.14
C MET A 281 0.22 -20.71 -12.27
N THR A 282 0.71 -20.54 -13.49
CA THR A 282 1.98 -19.90 -13.81
C THR A 282 1.98 -18.43 -13.42
N GLU A 283 0.96 -17.68 -13.81
CA GLU A 283 0.84 -16.24 -13.50
C GLU A 283 0.68 -16.01 -11.98
N GLN A 284 -0.11 -16.86 -11.32
CA GLN A 284 -0.23 -16.79 -9.86
C GLN A 284 1.11 -17.03 -9.16
N HIS A 285 1.89 -17.99 -9.65
CA HIS A 285 3.23 -18.27 -9.13
C HIS A 285 4.19 -17.09 -9.33
N ASP A 286 4.13 -16.42 -10.49
CA ASP A 286 4.98 -15.27 -10.79
C ASP A 286 4.59 -14.04 -9.96
N LEU A 287 3.31 -13.81 -9.73
CA LEU A 287 2.86 -12.80 -8.76
C LEU A 287 3.39 -13.10 -7.35
N GLY A 288 3.43 -14.36 -6.94
CA GLY A 288 4.03 -14.77 -5.66
C GLY A 288 5.56 -14.55 -5.60
N LYS A 289 6.28 -14.66 -6.73
CA LYS A 289 7.71 -14.30 -6.80
C LYS A 289 7.90 -12.79 -6.65
N LEU A 290 7.06 -11.99 -7.30
CA LEU A 290 7.10 -10.54 -7.20
C LEU A 290 6.83 -10.08 -5.76
N MET A 291 5.84 -10.68 -5.08
CA MET A 291 5.60 -10.43 -3.66
C MET A 291 6.82 -10.76 -2.81
N LEU A 292 7.49 -11.91 -3.05
CA LEU A 292 8.71 -12.28 -2.33
C LEU A 292 9.82 -11.24 -2.54
N ALA A 293 9.99 -10.73 -3.76
CA ALA A 293 11.00 -9.71 -4.04
C ALA A 293 10.76 -8.43 -3.21
N PHE A 294 9.49 -7.99 -3.07
CA PHE A 294 9.16 -6.83 -2.24
C PHE A 294 9.30 -7.10 -0.74
N VAL A 295 9.01 -8.31 -0.27
CA VAL A 295 9.30 -8.72 1.13
C VAL A 295 10.80 -8.64 1.39
N MET A 296 11.63 -9.20 0.49
CA MET A 296 13.10 -9.17 0.62
C MET A 296 13.66 -7.75 0.57
N LEU A 297 13.17 -6.92 -0.33
CA LEU A 297 13.63 -5.54 -0.45
C LEU A 297 13.24 -4.71 0.78
N ASN A 298 12.05 -4.93 1.32
CA ASN A 298 11.60 -4.23 2.52
C ASN A 298 12.45 -4.58 3.74
N ILE A 299 12.66 -5.88 4.04
CA ILE A 299 13.53 -6.29 5.15
C ILE A 299 14.97 -5.81 4.97
N TYR A 300 15.49 -5.85 3.74
CA TYR A 300 16.85 -5.39 3.44
C TYR A 300 17.02 -3.91 3.82
N LEU A 301 16.11 -3.03 3.41
CA LEU A 301 16.20 -1.60 3.69
C LEU A 301 16.04 -1.31 5.18
N CYS A 302 15.06 -1.93 5.85
CA CYS A 302 14.81 -1.72 7.29
C CYS A 302 15.97 -2.26 8.13
N PHE A 303 16.49 -3.44 7.79
CA PHE A 303 17.63 -4.02 8.50
C PHE A 303 18.94 -3.26 8.24
N ALA A 304 19.15 -2.77 7.02
CA ALA A 304 20.33 -1.97 6.69
C ALA A 304 20.36 -0.67 7.52
N GLU A 305 19.24 0.04 7.64
CA GLU A 305 19.16 1.23 8.48
C GLU A 305 19.42 0.90 9.95
N PHE A 306 18.73 -0.12 10.48
CA PHE A 306 18.96 -0.56 11.85
C PHE A 306 20.45 -0.89 12.11
N LEU A 307 21.07 -1.63 11.20
CA LEU A 307 22.48 -2.04 11.34
C LEU A 307 23.43 -0.82 11.33
N ILE A 308 23.20 0.15 10.47
CA ILE A 308 24.01 1.37 10.38
C ILE A 308 23.89 2.19 11.67
N ILE A 309 22.68 2.43 12.15
CA ILE A 309 22.45 3.22 13.36
C ILE A 309 22.96 2.50 14.60
N TRP A 310 22.74 1.18 14.70
CA TRP A 310 23.25 0.36 15.78
C TRP A 310 24.80 0.31 15.82
N SER A 311 25.42 0.16 14.66
CA SER A 311 26.90 0.12 14.54
C SER A 311 27.55 1.49 14.75
N GLY A 312 26.89 2.56 14.25
CA GLY A 312 27.35 3.93 14.40
C GLY A 312 27.30 4.42 15.84
N ASN A 313 26.33 3.93 16.62
CA ASN A 313 26.12 4.23 18.05
C ASN A 313 26.16 5.74 18.34
N ILE A 314 25.54 6.55 17.44
CA ILE A 314 25.48 8.01 17.58
C ILE A 314 24.37 8.36 18.56
N PRO A 315 24.66 9.15 19.64
CA PRO A 315 23.69 9.47 20.69
C PRO A 315 22.38 10.11 20.19
N ASP A 316 22.43 10.88 19.09
CA ASP A 316 21.29 11.61 18.55
C ASP A 316 20.37 10.71 17.68
N GLU A 317 20.88 9.56 17.18
CA GLU A 317 20.13 8.68 16.29
C GLU A 317 19.52 7.46 17.00
N ILE A 318 20.18 6.97 18.06
CA ILE A 318 19.78 5.77 18.79
C ILE A 318 18.45 5.91 19.52
N PRO A 319 18.07 7.05 20.13
CA PRO A 319 16.86 7.19 20.93
C PRO A 319 15.60 6.73 20.21
N TRP A 320 15.52 6.91 18.88
CA TRP A 320 14.39 6.48 18.07
C TRP A 320 14.17 4.95 18.14
N TYR A 321 15.24 4.16 18.09
CA TYR A 321 15.17 2.70 18.25
C TYR A 321 14.94 2.30 19.70
N LEU A 322 15.55 2.99 20.66
CA LEU A 322 15.36 2.69 22.09
C LEU A 322 13.89 2.86 22.50
N ASN A 323 13.22 3.91 22.03
CA ASN A 323 11.79 4.15 22.25
C ASN A 323 10.91 3.02 21.68
N ARG A 324 11.42 2.22 20.75
CA ARG A 324 10.72 1.10 20.08
C ARG A 324 11.13 -0.27 20.60
N ILE A 325 12.05 -0.33 21.54
CA ILE A 325 12.53 -1.57 22.16
C ILE A 325 12.18 -1.62 23.65
N TYR A 326 12.31 -0.49 24.37
CA TYR A 326 12.02 -0.43 25.79
C TYR A 326 10.53 -0.23 26.10
N GLY A 327 10.15 -0.24 27.37
CA GLY A 327 8.78 0.00 27.81
C GLY A 327 7.74 -1.03 27.34
N GLY A 328 8.15 -2.25 26.98
CA GLY A 328 7.26 -3.30 26.46
C GLY A 328 7.14 -3.29 24.93
N TRP A 329 7.69 -2.29 24.24
CA TRP A 329 7.64 -2.15 22.78
C TRP A 329 8.40 -3.26 22.03
N TRP A 330 9.39 -3.91 22.70
CA TRP A 330 10.09 -5.05 22.11
C TRP A 330 9.14 -6.16 21.65
N THR A 331 7.98 -6.32 22.34
CA THR A 331 6.97 -7.30 21.95
C THR A 331 6.36 -6.96 20.60
N ILE A 332 5.98 -5.68 20.39
CA ILE A 332 5.42 -5.21 19.10
C ILE A 332 6.49 -5.25 18.02
N CYS A 333 7.72 -4.85 18.33
CA CYS A 333 8.86 -4.95 17.41
C CYS A 333 9.10 -6.40 16.95
N THR A 334 9.07 -7.35 17.88
CA THR A 334 9.24 -8.78 17.55
C THR A 334 8.05 -9.32 16.75
N LEU A 335 6.82 -8.94 17.11
CA LEU A 335 5.62 -9.31 16.34
C LEU A 335 5.69 -8.76 14.93
N ASP A 336 6.09 -7.49 14.75
CA ASP A 336 6.26 -6.89 13.44
C ASP A 336 7.34 -7.61 12.64
N PHE A 337 8.52 -7.83 13.22
CA PHE A 337 9.60 -8.57 12.55
C PHE A 337 9.15 -9.96 12.08
N VAL A 338 8.47 -10.73 12.95
CA VAL A 338 8.03 -12.08 12.62
C VAL A 338 6.89 -12.06 11.62
N PHE A 339 5.87 -11.24 11.83
CA PHE A 339 4.63 -11.28 11.03
C PHE A 339 4.76 -10.54 9.71
N HIS A 340 5.54 -9.46 9.66
CA HIS A 340 5.69 -8.66 8.45
C HIS A 340 6.79 -9.21 7.53
N TRP A 341 7.84 -9.86 8.08
CA TRP A 341 8.96 -10.34 7.26
C TRP A 341 9.16 -11.86 7.34
N VAL A 342 9.40 -12.45 8.51
CA VAL A 342 9.80 -13.86 8.62
C VAL A 342 8.72 -14.78 8.06
N VAL A 343 7.47 -14.60 8.48
CA VAL A 343 6.36 -15.48 8.03
C VAL A 343 6.10 -15.33 6.54
N PRO A 344 5.90 -14.13 5.95
CA PRO A 344 5.73 -13.99 4.50
C PRO A 344 6.92 -14.50 3.71
N PHE A 345 8.15 -14.26 4.16
CA PHE A 345 9.36 -14.77 3.52
C PHE A 345 9.36 -16.30 3.45
N CYS A 346 9.24 -16.98 4.59
CA CYS A 346 9.26 -18.45 4.65
C CYS A 346 8.12 -19.07 3.82
N LEU A 347 6.91 -18.49 3.89
CA LEU A 347 5.77 -19.00 3.17
C LEU A 347 5.89 -18.78 1.65
N LEU A 348 6.41 -17.64 1.22
CA LEU A 348 6.61 -17.32 -0.21
C LEU A 348 7.78 -18.08 -0.84
N LEU A 349 8.67 -18.72 -0.08
CA LEU A 349 9.64 -19.66 -0.64
C LEU A 349 8.97 -20.93 -1.19
N SER A 350 7.85 -21.36 -0.59
CA SER A 350 7.13 -22.56 -1.00
C SER A 350 6.49 -22.40 -2.37
N ARG A 351 6.83 -23.30 -3.33
CA ARG A 351 6.22 -23.37 -4.66
C ARG A 351 4.74 -23.74 -4.56
N ASP A 352 4.42 -24.71 -3.70
CA ASP A 352 3.05 -25.23 -3.54
C ASP A 352 2.10 -24.19 -2.95
N LEU A 353 2.59 -23.36 -2.01
CA LEU A 353 1.81 -22.25 -1.46
C LEU A 353 1.45 -21.25 -2.56
N LYS A 354 2.44 -20.82 -3.35
CA LYS A 354 2.25 -19.84 -4.44
C LYS A 354 1.26 -20.33 -5.51
N ARG A 355 1.13 -21.62 -5.73
CA ARG A 355 0.22 -22.24 -6.70
C ARG A 355 -1.19 -22.49 -6.13
N ASN A 356 -1.38 -22.44 -4.81
CA ASN A 356 -2.65 -22.71 -4.17
C ASN A 356 -3.41 -21.40 -3.87
N LYS A 357 -4.52 -21.17 -4.59
CA LYS A 357 -5.34 -19.95 -4.45
C LYS A 357 -5.79 -19.70 -3.01
N ARG A 358 -6.25 -20.75 -2.29
CA ARG A 358 -6.74 -20.59 -0.91
C ARG A 358 -5.62 -20.17 0.06
N LYS A 359 -4.44 -20.79 -0.05
CA LYS A 359 -3.28 -20.45 0.78
C LYS A 359 -2.78 -19.04 0.47
N MET A 360 -2.76 -18.64 -0.81
CA MET A 360 -2.38 -17.29 -1.22
C MET A 360 -3.35 -16.23 -0.69
N VAL A 361 -4.65 -16.47 -0.68
CA VAL A 361 -5.63 -15.54 -0.06
C VAL A 361 -5.29 -15.29 1.41
N TRP A 362 -5.07 -16.36 2.18
CA TRP A 362 -4.69 -16.24 3.58
C TRP A 362 -3.39 -15.49 3.78
N LEU A 363 -2.38 -15.75 2.95
CA LEU A 363 -1.12 -15.03 3.01
C LEU A 363 -1.30 -13.54 2.68
N CYS A 364 -2.06 -13.20 1.65
CA CYS A 364 -2.33 -11.79 1.31
C CYS A 364 -3.05 -11.06 2.45
N VAL A 365 -4.07 -11.68 3.06
CA VAL A 365 -4.76 -11.10 4.23
C VAL A 365 -3.79 -10.94 5.40
N TRP A 366 -2.95 -11.95 5.65
CA TRP A 366 -1.90 -11.88 6.67
C TRP A 366 -0.96 -10.70 6.45
N MET A 367 -0.45 -10.53 5.23
CA MET A 367 0.47 -9.43 4.86
C MET A 367 -0.19 -8.05 5.05
N LEU A 368 -1.48 -7.92 4.74
CA LEU A 368 -2.21 -6.67 4.96
C LEU A 368 -2.40 -6.36 6.44
N LEU A 369 -2.67 -7.36 7.27
CA LEU A 369 -2.76 -7.20 8.73
C LEU A 369 -1.38 -6.87 9.33
N ALA A 370 -0.33 -7.54 8.89
CA ALA A 370 1.03 -7.26 9.31
C ALA A 370 1.44 -5.82 8.98
N ARG A 371 1.04 -5.29 7.82
CA ARG A 371 1.28 -3.88 7.46
C ARG A 371 0.58 -2.91 8.43
N CYS A 372 -0.58 -3.25 8.96
CA CYS A 372 -1.22 -2.42 9.98
C CYS A 372 -0.43 -2.41 11.31
N ILE A 373 0.17 -3.55 11.70
CA ILE A 373 1.05 -3.63 12.87
C ILE A 373 2.30 -2.77 12.67
N ASP A 374 2.91 -2.85 11.50
CA ASP A 374 4.06 -2.05 11.12
C ASP A 374 3.75 -0.53 11.17
N MET A 375 2.60 -0.09 10.66
CA MET A 375 2.18 1.30 10.79
C MET A 375 1.97 1.74 12.25
N PHE A 376 1.46 0.86 13.10
CA PHE A 376 1.34 1.12 14.53
C PHE A 376 2.72 1.27 15.18
N TRP A 377 3.67 0.39 14.88
CA TRP A 377 5.05 0.45 15.37
C TRP A 377 5.80 1.69 14.87
N LEU A 378 5.53 2.17 13.65
CA LEU A 378 6.16 3.39 13.12
C LEU A 378 5.63 4.67 13.77
N ILE A 379 4.35 4.73 14.13
CA ILE A 379 3.67 5.97 14.54
C ILE A 379 3.61 6.12 16.05
N GLU A 380 3.12 5.14 16.79
CA GLU A 380 2.78 5.29 18.20
C GLU A 380 3.97 5.56 19.13
N PRO A 381 5.15 4.93 18.98
CA PRO A 381 6.29 5.17 19.85
C PRO A 381 6.89 6.58 19.76
N ASN A 382 6.46 7.41 18.81
CA ASN A 382 6.91 8.81 18.74
C ASN A 382 6.25 9.72 19.78
N PHE A 383 5.18 9.25 20.45
CA PHE A 383 4.49 10.02 21.46
C PHE A 383 5.06 9.67 22.87
N ALA A 384 5.42 10.68 23.64
CA ALA A 384 6.14 10.53 24.89
C ALA A 384 5.38 9.65 25.94
N ASP A 385 4.05 9.75 25.96
CA ASP A 385 3.20 8.94 26.82
C ASP A 385 3.21 7.45 26.43
N ALA A 386 3.33 7.15 25.14
CA ALA A 386 3.40 5.79 24.63
C ALA A 386 4.82 5.23 24.66
N ALA A 387 5.86 6.05 24.43
CA ALA A 387 7.26 5.63 24.46
C ALA A 387 7.70 5.12 25.85
N ALA A 388 7.23 5.75 26.92
CA ALA A 388 7.60 5.39 28.29
C ALA A 388 7.08 4.00 28.70
N ASN A 389 5.85 3.66 28.30
CA ASN A 389 5.24 2.35 28.56
C ASN A 389 4.15 2.03 27.55
N LEU A 390 4.18 0.82 27.01
CA LEU A 390 3.09 0.29 26.22
C LEU A 390 1.91 -0.06 27.16
N HIS A 391 1.02 0.90 27.38
CA HIS A 391 -0.15 0.74 28.26
C HIS A 391 -1.24 -0.15 27.65
N ILE A 392 -0.90 -1.41 27.31
CA ILE A 392 -1.87 -2.38 26.78
C ILE A 392 -2.87 -2.82 27.86
N ARG A 393 -2.47 -2.83 29.13
CA ARG A 393 -3.32 -3.30 30.23
C ARG A 393 -4.21 -2.18 30.77
N GLY A 394 -5.51 -2.28 30.49
CA GLY A 394 -6.56 -1.48 31.13
C GLY A 394 -6.95 -0.20 30.43
N ASN A 395 -6.29 0.19 29.34
CA ASN A 395 -6.66 1.39 28.59
C ASN A 395 -7.59 1.04 27.41
N ILE A 396 -8.87 1.39 27.56
CA ILE A 396 -9.89 1.21 26.51
C ILE A 396 -9.51 1.97 25.23
N GLY A 397 -8.73 3.05 25.34
CA GLY A 397 -8.25 3.84 24.20
C GLY A 397 -7.46 3.04 23.15
N ILE A 398 -6.82 1.94 23.56
CA ILE A 398 -6.11 1.03 22.63
C ILE A 398 -7.04 0.42 21.57
N LEU A 399 -8.32 0.21 21.88
CA LEU A 399 -9.29 -0.27 20.92
C LEU A 399 -9.48 0.70 19.75
N ALA A 400 -9.14 1.98 19.92
CA ALA A 400 -9.16 2.96 18.81
C ALA A 400 -8.21 2.55 17.66
N TYR A 401 -7.06 1.90 17.99
CA TYR A 401 -6.12 1.41 16.96
C TYR A 401 -6.62 0.21 16.16
N ILE A 402 -7.76 -0.35 16.54
CA ILE A 402 -8.46 -1.37 15.77
C ILE A 402 -9.67 -0.76 15.08
N THR A 403 -10.51 -0.06 15.83
CA THR A 403 -11.81 0.41 15.32
C THR A 403 -11.67 1.52 14.29
N VAL A 404 -10.75 2.49 14.51
CA VAL A 404 -10.54 3.60 13.58
C VAL A 404 -9.93 3.14 12.26
N PRO A 405 -8.84 2.36 12.23
CA PRO A 405 -8.34 1.80 10.97
C PRO A 405 -9.36 0.93 10.25
N VAL A 406 -10.13 0.10 10.97
CA VAL A 406 -11.20 -0.70 10.36
C VAL A 406 -12.25 0.20 9.72
N ALA A 407 -12.68 1.28 10.38
CA ALA A 407 -13.65 2.23 9.83
C ALA A 407 -13.12 2.91 8.56
N VAL A 408 -11.93 3.48 8.62
CA VAL A 408 -11.31 4.25 7.53
C VAL A 408 -10.96 3.35 6.35
N LEU A 409 -10.35 2.19 6.60
CA LEU A 409 -10.01 1.22 5.56
C LEU A 409 -11.25 0.60 4.92
N ALA A 410 -12.36 0.43 5.66
CA ALA A 410 -13.62 -0.05 5.11
C ALA A 410 -14.27 0.99 4.18
N VAL A 411 -14.23 2.30 4.54
CA VAL A 411 -14.66 3.39 3.65
C VAL A 411 -13.81 3.42 2.39
N TRP A 412 -12.49 3.41 2.55
CA TRP A 412 -11.55 3.39 1.43
C TRP A 412 -11.75 2.16 0.53
N GLY A 413 -11.89 0.97 1.12
CA GLY A 413 -12.08 -0.27 0.40
C GLY A 413 -13.42 -0.31 -0.36
N ALA A 414 -14.50 0.23 0.23
CA ALA A 414 -15.78 0.37 -0.46
C ALA A 414 -15.67 1.30 -1.67
N TYR A 415 -14.90 2.39 -1.54
CA TYR A 415 -14.64 3.29 -2.66
C TYR A 415 -13.75 2.65 -3.71
N TYR A 416 -12.68 1.93 -3.31
CA TYR A 416 -11.85 1.14 -4.21
C TYR A 416 -12.68 0.15 -5.05
N LEU A 417 -13.61 -0.57 -4.43
CA LEU A 417 -14.50 -1.50 -5.14
C LEU A 417 -15.47 -0.77 -6.08
N THR A 418 -15.88 0.46 -5.75
CA THR A 418 -16.67 1.31 -6.65
C THR A 418 -15.86 1.68 -7.90
N GLU A 419 -14.61 2.10 -7.72
CA GLU A 419 -13.70 2.41 -8.82
C GLU A 419 -13.35 1.18 -9.65
N LEU A 420 -13.18 0.02 -9.01
CA LEU A 420 -12.93 -1.24 -9.71
C LEU A 420 -14.12 -1.63 -10.59
N LYS A 421 -15.36 -1.43 -10.11
CA LYS A 421 -16.58 -1.72 -10.86
C LYS A 421 -16.85 -0.73 -12.00
N ALA A 422 -16.33 0.48 -11.92
CA ALA A 422 -16.58 1.53 -12.91
C ALA A 422 -15.98 1.26 -14.30
N ARG A 423 -15.08 0.29 -14.41
CA ARG A 423 -14.36 -0.01 -15.66
C ARG A 423 -14.28 -1.51 -15.93
N PRO A 424 -14.07 -1.92 -17.22
CA PRO A 424 -13.78 -3.31 -17.54
C PRO A 424 -12.58 -3.83 -16.74
N ILE A 425 -12.68 -5.06 -16.22
CA ILE A 425 -11.64 -5.64 -15.34
C ILE A 425 -10.40 -6.10 -16.12
N MET A 426 -10.47 -6.16 -17.44
CA MET A 426 -9.39 -6.59 -18.33
C MET A 426 -9.08 -5.51 -19.36
N ASN A 427 -7.81 -5.37 -19.72
CA ASN A 427 -7.35 -4.55 -20.83
C ASN A 427 -7.38 -5.38 -22.11
N LEU A 428 -7.84 -4.77 -23.20
CA LEU A 428 -7.95 -5.45 -24.50
C LEU A 428 -6.72 -5.25 -25.38
N ASN A 429 -6.07 -4.09 -25.27
CA ASN A 429 -4.91 -3.76 -26.07
C ASN A 429 -3.61 -4.01 -25.29
N ASP A 430 -3.27 -5.29 -25.11
CA ASP A 430 -2.06 -5.72 -24.44
C ASP A 430 -1.38 -6.84 -25.25
N PRO A 431 -0.06 -6.74 -25.56
CA PRO A 431 0.65 -7.72 -26.39
C PRO A 431 0.69 -9.14 -25.78
N HIS A 432 0.51 -9.26 -24.47
CA HIS A 432 0.52 -10.56 -23.79
C HIS A 432 -0.85 -11.23 -23.70
N LEU A 433 -1.92 -10.58 -24.20
CA LEU A 433 -3.27 -11.09 -24.07
C LEU A 433 -3.45 -12.41 -24.82
N GLU A 434 -2.99 -12.49 -26.07
CA GLU A 434 -3.09 -13.71 -26.90
C GLU A 434 -2.37 -14.88 -26.24
N GLU A 435 -1.16 -14.66 -25.75
CA GLU A 435 -0.37 -15.67 -25.05
C GLU A 435 -1.05 -16.17 -23.76
N MET A 436 -1.77 -15.30 -23.04
CA MET A 436 -2.52 -15.69 -21.84
C MET A 436 -3.80 -16.45 -22.15
N LEU A 437 -4.32 -16.33 -23.37
CA LEU A 437 -5.48 -17.10 -23.86
C LEU A 437 -5.08 -18.47 -24.43
N GLU A 438 -3.81 -18.72 -24.74
CA GLU A 438 -3.34 -20.02 -25.13
C GLU A 438 -3.51 -21.06 -24.02
N PRO A 439 -3.76 -22.34 -24.35
CA PRO A 439 -3.81 -23.40 -23.35
C PRO A 439 -2.49 -23.48 -22.58
N GLU A 440 -2.57 -23.70 -21.27
CA GLU A 440 -1.37 -23.92 -20.44
C GLU A 440 -0.73 -25.25 -20.87
N HIS A 441 0.42 -25.21 -21.54
CA HIS A 441 1.18 -26.43 -21.83
C HIS A 441 1.61 -27.04 -20.49
N ALA A 442 1.24 -28.31 -20.27
CA ALA A 442 1.63 -29.06 -19.09
C ALA A 442 3.17 -29.25 -19.10
N HIS A 443 3.87 -28.50 -18.27
CA HIS A 443 5.28 -28.65 -17.97
C HIS A 443 5.48 -29.32 -16.61
#